data_ef9e4242be8a3fdaa32a4b3bbea3fe40
#
_entry.id   ef9e4242be8a3fdaa32a4b3bbea3fe40
#
_cell.length_a   1.000
_cell.length_b   1.000
_cell.length_c   1.000
_cell.angle_alpha   90.00
_cell.angle_beta   90.00
_cell.angle_gamma   90.00
#
_symmetry.space_group_name_H-M   'P 1'
#
loop_
_entity.id
_entity.type
_entity.pdbx_description
1 polymer ?
#
loop_
_entity_poly.entity_id
_entity_poly.type
_entity_poly.pdbx_seq_one_letter_code
_entity_poly.pdbx_strand_id
1 'polypeptide(L)'
;IDSREIDRQIKLIRQDNPQIPDSPELRNELLSNTVTRMLVNQEARRLKLEQGQEFKTASENARKSAKEQGADKHADFKQQWEDFQAELLAEAFVAHIVQTDPVSDQEVRQAYDESKKYYQGSSEVRLGEILTPKKADAEQAIKDLKAKKPFTDTARKYSADPTVKQTGGINPEFDALKDLEQSVPPIYAAVKDLKKGQFTSTPVVGNGVFGIFYIHDKRPLQLPPFEQVQNDIRHNLQQQKISRAIDALYQKATITPANK
;
A
#
# COMPACT_ATOMS: atom_id res chain seq x y z
N ILE A 1 -5.94 1.72 -25.89
CA ILE A 1 -4.70 0.98 -25.59
C ILE A 1 -4.75 -0.30 -26.40
N ASP A 2 -3.71 -0.55 -27.17
CA ASP A 2 -3.56 -1.78 -27.95
C ASP A 2 -3.12 -2.93 -27.02
N SER A 3 -3.73 -4.10 -27.16
CA SER A 3 -3.35 -5.30 -26.38
C SER A 3 -1.87 -5.65 -26.53
N ARG A 4 -1.27 -5.35 -27.70
CA ARG A 4 0.16 -5.54 -27.98
C ARG A 4 1.07 -4.76 -27.01
N GLU A 5 0.62 -3.63 -26.49
CA GLU A 5 1.39 -2.85 -25.51
C GLU A 5 1.45 -3.60 -24.17
N ILE A 6 0.34 -4.18 -23.72
CA ILE A 6 0.32 -5.00 -22.50
C ILE A 6 1.18 -6.26 -22.67
N ASP A 7 1.08 -6.93 -23.85
CA ASP A 7 1.90 -8.10 -24.15
C ASP A 7 3.41 -7.77 -24.14
N ARG A 8 3.79 -6.59 -24.64
CA ARG A 8 5.17 -6.09 -24.60
C ARG A 8 5.65 -5.88 -23.15
N GLN A 9 4.84 -5.24 -22.33
CA GLN A 9 5.17 -4.99 -20.92
C GLN A 9 5.33 -6.30 -20.14
N ILE A 10 4.43 -7.25 -20.33
CA ILE A 10 4.53 -8.59 -19.72
C ILE A 10 5.83 -9.29 -20.15
N LYS A 11 6.15 -9.23 -21.45
CA LYS A 11 7.41 -9.82 -21.96
C LYS A 11 8.63 -9.23 -21.28
N LEU A 12 8.71 -7.90 -21.11
CA LEU A 12 9.82 -7.24 -20.41
C LEU A 12 9.91 -7.65 -18.95
N ILE A 13 8.77 -7.64 -18.21
CA ILE A 13 8.73 -8.07 -16.81
C ILE A 13 9.24 -9.50 -16.66
N ARG A 14 8.85 -10.39 -17.57
CA ARG A 14 9.24 -11.80 -17.53
C ARG A 14 10.67 -12.07 -18.01
N GLN A 15 11.29 -11.15 -18.75
CA GLN A 15 12.73 -11.22 -19.05
C GLN A 15 13.55 -11.03 -17.77
N ASP A 16 13.14 -10.08 -16.91
CA ASP A 16 13.83 -9.79 -15.65
C ASP A 16 13.44 -10.78 -14.53
N ASN A 17 12.19 -11.24 -14.55
CA ASN A 17 11.69 -12.20 -13.57
C ASN A 17 10.78 -13.28 -14.21
N PRO A 18 11.38 -14.38 -14.71
CA PRO A 18 10.63 -15.45 -15.40
C PRO A 18 9.56 -16.17 -14.55
N GLN A 19 9.61 -16.03 -13.22
CA GLN A 19 8.67 -16.69 -12.30
C GLN A 19 7.32 -15.96 -12.24
N ILE A 20 7.22 -14.72 -12.72
CA ILE A 20 5.96 -13.97 -12.71
C ILE A 20 5.03 -14.57 -13.77
N PRO A 21 3.84 -15.07 -13.37
CA PRO A 21 2.88 -15.61 -14.33
C PRO A 21 2.20 -14.50 -15.11
N ASP A 22 1.89 -14.77 -16.39
CA ASP A 22 0.96 -13.95 -17.16
C ASP A 22 -0.47 -14.25 -16.69
N SER A 23 -0.99 -13.44 -15.78
CA SER A 23 -2.31 -13.61 -15.18
C SER A 23 -3.26 -12.47 -15.56
N PRO A 24 -4.58 -12.69 -15.49
CA PRO A 24 -5.57 -11.63 -15.67
C PRO A 24 -5.37 -10.44 -14.73
N GLU A 25 -4.94 -10.69 -13.50
CA GLU A 25 -4.67 -9.68 -12.47
C GLU A 25 -3.50 -8.79 -12.90
N LEU A 26 -2.38 -9.39 -13.33
CA LEU A 26 -1.23 -8.66 -13.85
C LEU A 26 -1.61 -7.83 -15.08
N ARG A 27 -2.37 -8.39 -16.00
CA ARG A 27 -2.85 -7.68 -17.20
C ARG A 27 -3.73 -6.48 -16.84
N ASN A 28 -4.64 -6.63 -15.89
CA ASN A 28 -5.50 -5.55 -15.41
C ASN A 28 -4.71 -4.45 -14.71
N GLU A 29 -3.70 -4.81 -13.92
CA GLU A 29 -2.79 -3.86 -13.27
C GLU A 29 -2.01 -3.05 -14.32
N LEU A 30 -1.40 -3.72 -15.29
CA LEU A 30 -0.65 -3.06 -16.37
C LEU A 30 -1.55 -2.17 -17.23
N LEU A 31 -2.79 -2.60 -17.49
CA LEU A 31 -3.77 -1.79 -18.20
C LEU A 31 -4.10 -0.52 -17.41
N SER A 32 -4.38 -0.65 -16.11
CA SER A 32 -4.66 0.48 -15.23
C SER A 32 -3.49 1.46 -15.19
N ASN A 33 -2.27 0.96 -15.00
CA ASN A 33 -1.06 1.78 -14.99
C ASN A 33 -0.83 2.49 -16.33
N THR A 34 -1.12 1.82 -17.44
CA THR A 34 -1.01 2.41 -18.79
C THR A 34 -2.04 3.52 -18.99
N VAL A 35 -3.30 3.32 -18.55
CA VAL A 35 -4.35 4.35 -18.61
C VAL A 35 -3.91 5.57 -17.78
N THR A 36 -3.45 5.36 -16.53
CA THR A 36 -2.97 6.43 -15.66
C THR A 36 -1.87 7.25 -16.34
N ARG A 37 -0.86 6.56 -16.86
CA ARG A 37 0.27 7.20 -17.58
C ARG A 37 -0.20 8.01 -18.78
N MET A 38 -1.15 7.48 -19.54
CA MET A 38 -1.71 8.21 -20.70
C MET A 38 -2.43 9.48 -20.26
N LEU A 39 -3.28 9.41 -19.23
CA LEU A 39 -4.01 10.56 -18.70
C LEU A 39 -3.06 11.64 -18.18
N VAL A 40 -2.08 11.23 -17.38
CA VAL A 40 -1.05 12.13 -16.85
C VAL A 40 -0.26 12.80 -17.98
N ASN A 41 0.16 12.04 -18.99
CA ASN A 41 0.90 12.58 -20.11
C ASN A 41 0.06 13.52 -20.99
N GLN A 42 -1.22 13.23 -21.18
CA GLN A 42 -2.14 14.14 -21.89
C GLN A 42 -2.29 15.46 -21.14
N GLU A 43 -2.47 15.42 -19.83
CA GLU A 43 -2.59 16.62 -19.01
C GLU A 43 -1.27 17.40 -18.96
N ALA A 44 -0.15 16.74 -18.79
CA ALA A 44 1.16 17.37 -18.80
C ALA A 44 1.43 18.13 -20.13
N ARG A 45 1.05 17.54 -21.28
CA ARG A 45 1.10 18.22 -22.59
C ARG A 45 0.13 19.37 -22.69
N ARG A 46 -1.10 19.21 -22.17
CA ARG A 46 -2.08 20.32 -22.11
C ARG A 46 -1.53 21.49 -21.32
N LEU A 47 -0.79 21.23 -20.25
CA LEU A 47 -0.10 22.23 -19.43
C LEU A 47 1.24 22.69 -20.04
N LYS A 48 1.66 22.11 -21.18
CA LYS A 48 2.91 22.42 -21.89
C LYS A 48 4.18 22.18 -21.04
N LEU A 49 4.15 21.17 -20.17
CA LEU A 49 5.26 20.87 -19.27
C LEU A 49 6.51 20.38 -20.03
N GLU A 50 6.35 19.82 -21.23
CA GLU A 50 7.46 19.48 -22.14
C GLU A 50 8.26 20.70 -22.61
N GLN A 51 7.73 21.89 -22.44
CA GLN A 51 8.40 23.13 -22.79
C GLN A 51 9.23 23.70 -21.63
N GLY A 52 9.09 23.12 -20.44
CA GLY A 52 9.84 23.52 -19.25
C GLY A 52 11.35 23.26 -19.42
N GLN A 53 12.16 24.10 -18.77
CA GLN A 53 13.63 24.02 -18.88
C GLN A 53 14.17 22.68 -18.35
N GLU A 54 13.61 22.19 -17.26
CA GLU A 54 14.02 20.93 -16.63
C GLU A 54 13.79 19.75 -17.57
N PHE A 55 12.60 19.66 -18.17
CA PHE A 55 12.28 18.61 -19.15
C PHE A 55 13.22 18.67 -20.37
N LYS A 56 13.45 19.86 -20.93
CA LYS A 56 14.35 20.04 -22.07
C LYS A 56 15.77 19.60 -21.74
N THR A 57 16.29 20.06 -20.62
CA THR A 57 17.65 19.74 -20.18
C THR A 57 17.82 18.23 -19.94
N ALA A 58 16.87 17.59 -19.25
CA ALA A 58 16.91 16.14 -19.00
C ALA A 58 16.80 15.35 -20.31
N SER A 59 15.90 15.75 -21.22
CA SER A 59 15.73 15.11 -22.52
C SER A 59 17.00 15.26 -23.42
N GLU A 60 17.60 16.43 -23.46
CA GLU A 60 18.82 16.68 -24.22
C GLU A 60 20.00 15.87 -23.69
N ASN A 61 20.18 15.84 -22.36
CA ASN A 61 21.26 15.07 -21.72
C ASN A 61 21.11 13.56 -21.96
N ALA A 62 19.88 13.03 -21.82
CA ALA A 62 19.62 11.63 -22.09
C ALA A 62 19.88 11.27 -23.56
N ARG A 63 19.48 12.13 -24.49
CA ARG A 63 19.72 11.91 -25.93
C ARG A 63 21.21 11.94 -26.29
N LYS A 64 21.95 12.85 -25.65
CA LYS A 64 23.41 12.93 -25.82
C LYS A 64 24.05 11.64 -25.29
N SER A 65 23.72 11.21 -24.09
CA SER A 65 24.23 9.97 -23.51
C SER A 65 23.91 8.75 -24.38
N ALA A 66 22.69 8.63 -24.89
CA ALA A 66 22.30 7.54 -25.79
C ALA A 66 23.15 7.49 -27.07
N LYS A 67 23.47 8.65 -27.64
CA LYS A 67 24.38 8.74 -28.81
C LYS A 67 25.79 8.32 -28.47
N GLU A 68 26.33 8.80 -27.36
CA GLU A 68 27.71 8.47 -26.91
C GLU A 68 27.87 6.97 -26.65
N GLN A 69 26.83 6.31 -26.18
CA GLN A 69 26.78 4.87 -25.92
C GLN A 69 26.37 4.04 -27.16
N GLY A 70 25.98 4.69 -28.24
CA GLY A 70 25.52 4.02 -29.46
C GLY A 70 24.14 3.39 -29.36
N ALA A 71 23.39 3.66 -28.28
CA ALA A 71 22.05 3.15 -28.06
C ALA A 71 21.06 3.66 -29.13
N ASP A 72 21.28 4.85 -29.66
CA ASP A 72 20.49 5.45 -30.73
C ASP A 72 20.49 4.67 -32.06
N LYS A 73 21.37 3.69 -32.19
CA LYS A 73 21.48 2.80 -33.38
C LYS A 73 20.68 1.50 -33.22
N HIS A 74 20.17 1.22 -32.06
CA HIS A 74 19.37 0.01 -31.80
C HIS A 74 17.99 0.12 -32.46
N ALA A 75 17.47 -0.99 -32.96
CA ALA A 75 16.21 -1.03 -33.69
C ALA A 75 14.99 -0.61 -32.84
N ASP A 76 15.07 -0.81 -31.52
CA ASP A 76 14.04 -0.47 -30.54
C ASP A 76 14.22 0.90 -29.86
N PHE A 77 15.28 1.64 -30.25
CA PHE A 77 15.59 2.94 -29.65
C PHE A 77 14.43 3.94 -29.72
N LYS A 78 13.71 3.95 -30.84
CA LYS A 78 12.55 4.84 -30.99
C LYS A 78 11.51 4.61 -29.90
N GLN A 79 11.18 3.35 -29.63
CA GLN A 79 10.20 2.99 -28.60
C GLN A 79 10.72 3.30 -27.20
N GLN A 80 11.97 2.95 -26.91
CA GLN A 80 12.61 3.27 -25.64
C GLN A 80 12.67 4.78 -25.39
N TRP A 81 12.90 5.56 -26.44
CA TRP A 81 12.92 7.01 -26.35
C TRP A 81 11.51 7.60 -26.06
N GLU A 82 10.47 7.06 -26.71
CA GLU A 82 9.10 7.45 -26.46
C GLU A 82 8.68 7.10 -25.03
N ASP A 83 9.04 5.92 -24.53
CA ASP A 83 8.79 5.49 -23.17
C ASP A 83 9.51 6.40 -22.15
N PHE A 84 10.78 6.69 -22.37
CA PHE A 84 11.56 7.62 -21.54
C PHE A 84 10.95 9.02 -21.49
N GLN A 85 10.55 9.57 -22.64
CA GLN A 85 9.90 10.88 -22.68
C GLN A 85 8.55 10.88 -21.94
N ALA A 86 7.81 9.77 -22.00
CA ALA A 86 6.54 9.62 -21.29
C ALA A 86 6.76 9.59 -19.77
N GLU A 87 7.82 8.92 -19.30
CA GLU A 87 8.20 8.93 -17.88
C GLU A 87 8.63 10.32 -17.41
N LEU A 88 9.52 10.97 -18.16
CA LEU A 88 9.98 12.32 -17.85
C LEU A 88 8.82 13.34 -17.81
N LEU A 89 7.81 13.15 -18.65
CA LEU A 89 6.63 13.99 -18.67
C LEU A 89 5.72 13.73 -17.46
N ALA A 90 5.63 12.49 -17.00
CA ALA A 90 4.92 12.13 -15.77
C ALA A 90 5.62 12.71 -14.53
N GLU A 91 6.96 12.67 -14.49
CA GLU A 91 7.74 13.33 -13.44
C GLU A 91 7.52 14.84 -13.42
N ALA A 92 7.50 15.48 -14.60
CA ALA A 92 7.22 16.91 -14.74
C ALA A 92 5.80 17.26 -14.23
N PHE A 93 4.82 16.38 -14.45
CA PHE A 93 3.48 16.55 -13.91
C PHE A 93 3.47 16.49 -12.39
N VAL A 94 4.13 15.50 -11.78
CA VAL A 94 4.27 15.40 -10.32
C VAL A 94 4.95 16.65 -9.76
N ALA A 95 6.06 17.09 -10.35
CA ALA A 95 6.75 18.30 -9.95
C ALA A 95 5.83 19.54 -10.04
N HIS A 96 5.03 19.64 -11.10
CA HIS A 96 4.04 20.70 -11.26
C HIS A 96 3.02 20.73 -10.13
N ILE A 97 2.48 19.56 -9.73
CA ILE A 97 1.54 19.48 -8.59
C ILE A 97 2.23 19.94 -7.29
N VAL A 98 3.47 19.46 -7.04
CA VAL A 98 4.22 19.88 -5.84
C VAL A 98 4.47 21.39 -5.80
N GLN A 99 4.70 22.01 -6.94
CA GLN A 99 4.93 23.47 -7.05
C GLN A 99 3.66 24.29 -6.96
N THR A 100 2.55 23.83 -7.54
CA THR A 100 1.30 24.60 -7.63
C THR A 100 0.36 24.35 -6.45
N ASP A 101 0.49 23.20 -5.79
CA ASP A 101 -0.26 22.83 -4.57
C ASP A 101 0.69 22.25 -3.51
N PRO A 102 1.66 23.05 -2.99
CA PRO A 102 2.58 22.58 -1.96
C PRO A 102 1.85 22.29 -0.65
N VAL A 103 2.38 21.35 0.12
CA VAL A 103 1.88 21.10 1.47
C VAL A 103 2.43 22.17 2.41
N SER A 104 1.54 22.97 2.98
CA SER A 104 1.86 24.00 3.94
C SER A 104 2.14 23.44 5.34
N ASP A 105 2.88 24.21 6.16
CA ASP A 105 3.12 23.85 7.57
C ASP A 105 1.81 23.78 8.36
N GLN A 106 0.83 24.59 7.99
CA GLN A 106 -0.49 24.57 8.61
C GLN A 106 -1.21 23.25 8.35
N GLU A 107 -1.19 22.73 7.11
CA GLU A 107 -1.79 21.43 6.78
C GLU A 107 -1.12 20.29 7.56
N VAL A 108 0.21 20.32 7.68
CA VAL A 108 0.96 19.31 8.45
C VAL A 108 0.57 19.35 9.94
N ARG A 109 0.47 20.54 10.51
CA ARG A 109 0.06 20.73 11.91
C ARG A 109 -1.37 20.26 12.11
N GLN A 110 -2.29 20.64 11.22
CA GLN A 110 -3.69 20.23 11.28
C GLN A 110 -3.84 18.70 11.21
N ALA A 111 -3.14 18.05 10.29
CA ALA A 111 -3.19 16.59 10.18
C ALA A 111 -2.67 15.88 11.45
N TYR A 112 -1.62 16.43 12.09
CA TYR A 112 -1.14 15.92 13.38
C TYR A 112 -2.18 16.10 14.49
N ASP A 113 -2.80 17.28 14.59
CA ASP A 113 -3.79 17.59 15.62
C ASP A 113 -5.07 16.76 15.43
N GLU A 114 -5.47 16.49 14.19
CA GLU A 114 -6.57 15.59 13.85
C GLU A 114 -6.25 14.14 14.28
N SER A 115 -5.04 13.65 14.00
CA SER A 115 -4.58 12.33 14.46
C SER A 115 -4.57 12.25 15.98
N LYS A 116 -4.07 13.29 16.65
CA LYS A 116 -4.06 13.38 18.11
C LYS A 116 -5.47 13.32 18.69
N LYS A 117 -6.42 14.05 18.09
CA LYS A 117 -7.82 14.03 18.49
C LYS A 117 -8.46 12.66 18.24
N TYR A 118 -8.17 12.05 17.08
CA TYR A 118 -8.70 10.73 16.73
C TYR A 118 -8.27 9.64 17.70
N TYR A 119 -6.99 9.62 18.11
CA TYR A 119 -6.46 8.61 19.02
C TYR A 119 -6.59 8.98 20.50
N GLN A 120 -7.14 10.13 20.82
CA GLN A 120 -7.27 10.59 22.21
C GLN A 120 -8.01 9.57 23.08
N GLY A 121 -7.38 9.14 24.17
CA GLY A 121 -7.93 8.14 25.09
C GLY A 121 -7.95 6.71 24.55
N SER A 122 -7.40 6.46 23.38
CA SER A 122 -7.27 5.12 22.80
C SER A 122 -6.15 4.33 23.47
N SER A 123 -6.23 3.02 23.33
CA SER A 123 -5.17 2.08 23.69
C SER A 123 -4.64 1.40 22.45
N GLU A 124 -3.42 0.90 22.55
CA GLU A 124 -2.86 -0.04 21.58
C GLU A 124 -2.65 -1.40 22.23
N VAL A 125 -2.80 -2.44 21.43
CA VAL A 125 -2.72 -3.83 21.86
C VAL A 125 -1.70 -4.59 21.02
N ARG A 126 -0.96 -5.48 21.65
CA ARG A 126 -0.15 -6.47 20.96
C ARG A 126 -0.89 -7.79 21.03
N LEU A 127 -1.38 -8.24 19.88
CA LEU A 127 -2.21 -9.42 19.78
C LEU A 127 -1.40 -10.70 19.64
N GLY A 128 -1.91 -11.76 20.22
CA GLY A 128 -1.60 -13.12 19.84
C GLY A 128 -2.78 -13.72 19.08
N GLU A 129 -2.50 -14.52 18.05
CA GLU A 129 -3.51 -15.06 17.15
C GLU A 129 -3.36 -16.57 16.98
N ILE A 130 -4.48 -17.27 17.05
CA ILE A 130 -4.62 -18.66 16.63
C ILE A 130 -5.66 -18.70 15.53
N LEU A 131 -5.26 -19.03 14.32
CA LEU A 131 -6.12 -19.08 13.15
C LEU A 131 -6.24 -20.53 12.66
N THR A 132 -7.44 -21.06 12.58
CA THR A 132 -7.68 -22.43 12.12
C THR A 132 -8.93 -22.54 11.24
N PRO A 133 -8.92 -23.34 10.17
CA PRO A 133 -10.12 -23.58 9.37
C PRO A 133 -11.12 -24.52 10.07
N LYS A 134 -10.77 -25.14 11.21
CA LYS A 134 -11.59 -26.12 11.90
C LYS A 134 -12.15 -25.55 13.20
N LYS A 135 -13.47 -25.44 13.29
CA LYS A 135 -14.16 -24.99 14.49
C LYS A 135 -13.78 -25.81 15.74
N ALA A 136 -13.68 -27.12 15.59
CA ALA A 136 -13.33 -28.02 16.70
C ALA A 136 -11.92 -27.73 17.27
N ASP A 137 -10.95 -27.40 16.41
CA ASP A 137 -9.60 -27.04 16.84
C ASP A 137 -9.59 -25.71 17.58
N ALA A 138 -10.37 -24.72 17.11
CA ALA A 138 -10.54 -23.43 17.80
C ALA A 138 -11.19 -23.61 19.19
N GLU A 139 -12.24 -24.40 19.30
CA GLU A 139 -12.89 -24.70 20.59
C GLU A 139 -11.95 -25.44 21.53
N GLN A 140 -11.14 -26.37 21.02
CA GLN A 140 -10.16 -27.10 21.83
C GLN A 140 -9.01 -26.17 22.28
N ALA A 141 -8.55 -25.26 21.42
CA ALA A 141 -7.56 -24.26 21.80
C ALA A 141 -8.07 -23.37 22.94
N ILE A 142 -9.34 -22.93 22.89
CA ILE A 142 -9.95 -22.16 23.98
C ILE A 142 -10.00 -22.98 25.30
N LYS A 143 -10.30 -24.29 25.23
CA LYS A 143 -10.27 -25.16 26.41
C LYS A 143 -8.86 -25.28 27.01
N ASP A 144 -7.86 -25.44 26.13
CA ASP A 144 -6.45 -25.50 26.54
C ASP A 144 -6.01 -24.19 27.21
N LEU A 145 -6.38 -23.02 26.65
CA LEU A 145 -6.10 -21.72 27.26
C LEU A 145 -6.83 -21.51 28.60
N LYS A 146 -8.09 -21.94 28.71
CA LYS A 146 -8.83 -21.96 29.99
C LYS A 146 -8.18 -22.85 31.05
N ALA A 147 -7.53 -23.94 30.60
CA ALA A 147 -6.72 -24.81 31.44
C ALA A 147 -5.31 -24.25 31.74
N LYS A 148 -5.08 -22.94 31.44
CA LYS A 148 -3.84 -22.21 31.69
C LYS A 148 -2.61 -22.75 30.94
N LYS A 149 -2.80 -23.47 29.82
CA LYS A 149 -1.68 -23.79 28.94
C LYS A 149 -1.12 -22.51 28.32
N PRO A 150 0.21 -22.41 28.10
CA PRO A 150 0.83 -21.24 27.50
C PRO A 150 0.21 -20.94 26.12
N PHE A 151 -0.06 -19.67 25.85
CA PHE A 151 -0.65 -19.25 24.58
C PHE A 151 0.21 -19.69 23.40
N THR A 152 1.52 -19.46 23.46
CA THR A 152 2.46 -19.81 22.37
C THR A 152 2.47 -21.29 22.04
N ASP A 153 2.35 -22.16 23.03
CA ASP A 153 2.31 -23.62 22.80
C ASP A 153 0.95 -24.04 22.21
N THR A 154 -0.13 -23.42 22.69
CA THR A 154 -1.46 -23.61 22.13
C THR A 154 -1.53 -23.13 20.68
N ALA A 155 -0.94 -21.97 20.38
CA ALA A 155 -0.87 -21.44 19.03
C ALA A 155 -0.08 -22.37 18.10
N ARG A 156 1.09 -22.85 18.51
CA ARG A 156 1.88 -23.81 17.72
C ARG A 156 1.13 -25.12 17.43
N LYS A 157 0.24 -25.51 18.32
CA LYS A 157 -0.52 -26.76 18.19
C LYS A 157 -1.70 -26.66 17.24
N TYR A 158 -2.43 -25.52 17.26
CA TYR A 158 -3.73 -25.40 16.60
C TYR A 158 -3.77 -24.42 15.43
N SER A 159 -2.83 -23.47 15.36
CA SER A 159 -2.84 -22.49 14.28
C SER A 159 -2.39 -23.10 12.96
N ALA A 160 -3.10 -22.76 11.90
CA ALA A 160 -2.75 -23.11 10.53
C ALA A 160 -1.70 -22.14 9.92
N ASP A 161 -1.44 -21.01 10.58
CA ASP A 161 -0.45 -20.05 10.12
C ASP A 161 0.97 -20.62 10.29
N PRO A 162 1.75 -20.75 9.21
CA PRO A 162 3.09 -21.31 9.26
C PRO A 162 4.08 -20.45 10.07
N THR A 163 3.85 -19.15 10.21
CA THR A 163 4.74 -18.24 10.95
C THR A 163 4.70 -18.47 12.46
N VAL A 164 3.63 -19.10 12.96
CA VAL A 164 3.42 -19.36 14.39
C VAL A 164 4.52 -20.26 15.00
N LYS A 165 5.18 -21.08 14.19
CA LYS A 165 6.33 -21.88 14.67
C LYS A 165 7.44 -21.00 15.23
N GLN A 166 7.66 -19.84 14.62
CA GLN A 166 8.71 -18.90 15.01
C GLN A 166 8.18 -17.85 16.01
N THR A 167 7.02 -17.26 15.74
CA THR A 167 6.44 -16.15 16.51
C THR A 167 5.69 -16.62 17.75
N GLY A 168 5.31 -17.91 17.83
CA GLY A 168 4.37 -18.38 18.84
C GLY A 168 2.97 -17.78 18.71
N GLY A 169 2.64 -17.23 17.55
CA GLY A 169 1.38 -16.57 17.25
C GLY A 169 1.29 -15.15 17.81
N ILE A 170 2.39 -14.57 18.33
CA ILE A 170 2.41 -13.20 18.85
C ILE A 170 2.85 -12.22 17.76
N ASN A 171 2.02 -11.22 17.48
CA ASN A 171 2.39 -10.13 16.58
C ASN A 171 3.51 -9.28 17.23
N PRO A 172 4.62 -8.98 16.55
CA PRO A 172 5.67 -8.13 17.09
C PRO A 172 5.22 -6.67 17.28
N GLU A 173 4.26 -6.21 16.48
CA GLU A 173 3.77 -4.83 16.46
C GLU A 173 2.58 -4.63 17.42
N PHE A 174 2.37 -3.36 17.77
CA PHE A 174 1.16 -2.92 18.46
C PHE A 174 0.15 -2.36 17.45
N ASP A 175 -1.10 -2.77 17.59
CA ASP A 175 -2.22 -2.25 16.81
C ASP A 175 -3.02 -1.27 17.66
N ALA A 176 -3.31 -0.08 17.13
CA ALA A 176 -4.23 0.83 17.78
C ALA A 176 -5.66 0.27 17.75
N LEU A 177 -6.35 0.26 18.89
CA LEU A 177 -7.74 -0.22 18.95
C LEU A 177 -8.66 0.58 18.01
N LYS A 178 -8.39 1.87 17.82
CA LYS A 178 -9.12 2.71 16.86
C LYS A 178 -8.98 2.23 15.42
N ASP A 179 -7.80 1.76 15.04
CA ASP A 179 -7.55 1.27 13.68
C ASP A 179 -8.20 -0.11 13.49
N LEU A 180 -8.17 -0.96 14.51
CA LEU A 180 -8.90 -2.24 14.50
C LEU A 180 -10.42 -2.04 14.40
N GLU A 181 -10.97 -1.00 15.02
CA GLU A 181 -12.38 -0.64 14.92
C GLU A 181 -12.82 -0.39 13.48
N GLN A 182 -11.97 0.25 12.68
CA GLN A 182 -12.25 0.56 11.28
C GLN A 182 -11.91 -0.57 10.32
N SER A 183 -10.76 -1.21 10.51
CA SER A 183 -10.24 -2.20 9.54
C SER A 183 -10.80 -3.60 9.72
N VAL A 184 -11.01 -4.02 10.97
CA VAL A 184 -11.46 -5.37 11.34
C VAL A 184 -12.45 -5.35 12.51
N PRO A 185 -13.64 -4.75 12.33
CA PRO A 185 -14.63 -4.54 13.40
C PRO A 185 -14.95 -5.78 14.23
N PRO A 186 -15.04 -7.01 13.66
CA PRO A 186 -15.30 -8.22 14.46
C PRO A 186 -14.19 -8.54 15.46
N ILE A 187 -12.93 -8.32 15.08
CA ILE A 187 -11.78 -8.51 15.97
C ILE A 187 -11.80 -7.44 17.06
N TYR A 188 -11.98 -6.17 16.66
CA TYR A 188 -12.11 -5.06 17.63
C TYR A 188 -13.19 -5.35 18.68
N ALA A 189 -14.39 -5.72 18.26
CA ALA A 189 -15.50 -6.01 19.18
C ALA A 189 -15.17 -7.14 20.18
N ALA A 190 -14.38 -8.12 19.74
CA ALA A 190 -13.97 -9.24 20.58
C ALA A 190 -12.84 -8.91 21.57
N VAL A 191 -11.97 -7.93 21.25
CA VAL A 191 -10.74 -7.67 22.05
C VAL A 191 -10.76 -6.35 22.81
N LYS A 192 -11.60 -5.38 22.47
CA LYS A 192 -11.58 -4.01 23.02
C LYS A 192 -11.62 -3.95 24.54
N ASP A 193 -12.40 -4.83 25.18
CA ASP A 193 -12.60 -4.87 26.64
C ASP A 193 -11.65 -5.85 27.34
N LEU A 194 -10.89 -6.64 26.58
CA LEU A 194 -9.94 -7.59 27.16
C LEU A 194 -8.72 -6.86 27.75
N LYS A 195 -8.21 -7.44 28.82
CA LYS A 195 -6.99 -7.00 29.52
C LYS A 195 -5.82 -7.88 29.12
N LYS A 196 -4.60 -7.40 29.38
CA LYS A 196 -3.37 -8.20 29.23
C LYS A 196 -3.53 -9.58 29.87
N GLY A 197 -3.17 -10.63 29.13
CA GLY A 197 -3.28 -12.01 29.54
C GLY A 197 -4.63 -12.66 29.28
N GLN A 198 -5.65 -11.91 28.83
CA GLN A 198 -6.95 -12.44 28.47
C GLN A 198 -7.03 -12.79 26.98
N PHE A 199 -7.98 -13.62 26.64
CA PHE A 199 -8.25 -14.09 25.28
C PHE A 199 -9.75 -14.19 25.00
N THR A 200 -10.13 -14.25 23.74
CA THR A 200 -11.51 -14.36 23.30
C THR A 200 -12.13 -15.67 23.79
N SER A 201 -13.27 -15.60 24.45
CA SER A 201 -13.96 -16.77 25.03
C SER A 201 -14.67 -17.64 24.00
N THR A 202 -14.89 -17.10 22.80
CA THR A 202 -15.46 -17.77 21.62
C THR A 202 -14.63 -17.41 20.40
N PRO A 203 -14.55 -18.29 19.37
CA PRO A 203 -13.85 -17.97 18.14
C PRO A 203 -14.52 -16.80 17.40
N VAL A 204 -13.72 -15.89 16.86
CA VAL A 204 -14.14 -14.89 15.88
C VAL A 204 -14.12 -15.53 14.50
N VAL A 205 -15.22 -15.45 13.77
CA VAL A 205 -15.36 -16.11 12.46
C VAL A 205 -15.21 -15.09 11.34
N GLY A 206 -14.35 -15.37 10.37
CA GLY A 206 -14.18 -14.57 9.19
C GLY A 206 -13.56 -15.37 8.03
N ASN A 207 -14.10 -15.22 6.82
CA ASN A 207 -13.59 -15.87 5.61
C ASN A 207 -13.32 -17.38 5.72
N GLY A 208 -14.21 -18.10 6.46
CA GLY A 208 -14.06 -19.55 6.67
C GLY A 208 -12.97 -19.94 7.68
N VAL A 209 -12.40 -18.98 8.40
CA VAL A 209 -11.38 -19.19 9.42
C VAL A 209 -11.96 -18.84 10.80
N PHE A 210 -11.56 -19.60 11.82
CA PHE A 210 -11.88 -19.39 13.22
C PHE A 210 -10.66 -18.84 13.93
N GLY A 211 -10.76 -17.58 14.41
CA GLY A 211 -9.69 -16.86 15.09
C GLY A 211 -9.88 -16.80 16.60
N ILE A 212 -8.83 -17.06 17.37
CA ILE A 212 -8.77 -16.80 18.81
C ILE A 212 -7.71 -15.73 19.01
N PHE A 213 -8.08 -14.66 19.70
CA PHE A 213 -7.22 -13.51 19.93
C PHE A 213 -6.87 -13.41 21.42
N TYR A 214 -5.60 -13.16 21.68
CA TYR A 214 -5.01 -13.05 23.00
C TYR A 214 -4.34 -11.69 23.15
N ILE A 215 -4.57 -11.01 24.27
CA ILE A 215 -3.90 -9.75 24.59
C ILE A 215 -2.55 -10.06 25.22
N HIS A 216 -1.50 -10.06 24.41
CA HIS A 216 -0.14 -10.24 24.90
C HIS A 216 0.31 -9.01 25.69
N ASP A 217 -0.01 -7.81 25.20
CA ASP A 217 0.18 -6.55 25.91
C ASP A 217 -0.88 -5.53 25.52
N LYS A 218 -1.15 -4.57 26.44
CA LYS A 218 -2.10 -3.46 26.24
C LYS A 218 -1.61 -2.26 27.00
N ARG A 219 -1.53 -1.12 26.33
CA ARG A 219 -1.07 0.13 26.92
C ARG A 219 -1.82 1.34 26.33
N PRO A 220 -1.85 2.50 27.01
CA PRO A 220 -2.34 3.72 26.41
C PRO A 220 -1.54 4.07 25.15
N LEU A 221 -2.25 4.42 24.09
CA LEU A 221 -1.60 4.86 22.85
C LEU A 221 -0.99 6.25 23.07
N GLN A 222 0.28 6.39 22.72
CA GLN A 222 0.97 7.66 22.73
C GLN A 222 1.50 7.96 21.32
N LEU A 223 1.01 9.03 20.72
CA LEU A 223 1.55 9.49 19.45
C LEU A 223 2.96 10.05 19.65
N PRO A 224 3.86 9.82 18.69
CA PRO A 224 5.17 10.47 18.72
C PRO A 224 5.03 12.01 18.72
N PRO A 225 6.01 12.74 19.28
CA PRO A 225 6.02 14.19 19.19
C PRO A 225 5.98 14.69 17.74
N PHE A 226 5.35 15.84 17.52
CA PHE A 226 5.18 16.44 16.20
C PHE A 226 6.49 16.51 15.41
N GLU A 227 7.57 16.92 16.07
CA GLU A 227 8.88 17.12 15.47
C GLU A 227 9.48 15.83 14.87
N GLN A 228 9.08 14.67 15.39
CA GLN A 228 9.55 13.37 14.89
C GLN A 228 8.76 12.89 13.65
N VAL A 229 7.52 13.31 13.52
CA VAL A 229 6.61 12.77 12.46
C VAL A 229 6.21 13.80 11.41
N GLN A 230 6.56 15.06 11.58
CA GLN A 230 6.15 16.14 10.67
C GLN A 230 6.54 15.90 9.21
N ASN A 231 7.73 15.32 8.97
CA ASN A 231 8.21 15.04 7.62
C ASN A 231 7.42 13.91 6.97
N ASP A 232 7.09 12.86 7.73
CA ASP A 232 6.27 11.75 7.25
C ASP A 232 4.84 12.20 6.95
N ILE A 233 4.27 13.04 7.82
CA ILE A 233 2.95 13.66 7.60
C ILE A 233 2.98 14.49 6.31
N ARG A 234 4.00 15.34 6.14
CA ARG A 234 4.16 16.16 4.94
C ARG A 234 4.24 15.30 3.69
N HIS A 235 5.07 14.27 3.72
CA HIS A 235 5.21 13.34 2.61
C HIS A 235 3.86 12.67 2.27
N ASN A 236 3.16 12.16 3.27
CA ASN A 236 1.85 11.52 3.07
C ASN A 236 0.81 12.48 2.50
N LEU A 237 0.75 13.71 2.99
CA LEU A 237 -0.14 14.74 2.45
C LEU A 237 0.20 15.08 1.00
N GLN A 238 1.50 15.15 0.66
CA GLN A 238 1.94 15.39 -0.71
C GLN A 238 1.53 14.26 -1.64
N GLN A 239 1.69 12.99 -1.22
CA GLN A 239 1.21 11.84 -1.98
C GLN A 239 -0.32 11.87 -2.18
N GLN A 240 -1.07 12.26 -1.16
CA GLN A 240 -2.51 12.42 -1.26
C GLN A 240 -2.92 13.52 -2.27
N LYS A 241 -2.18 14.65 -2.32
CA LYS A 241 -2.44 15.70 -3.31
C LYS A 241 -2.16 15.20 -4.73
N ILE A 242 -1.08 14.48 -4.94
CA ILE A 242 -0.74 13.86 -6.23
C ILE A 242 -1.84 12.85 -6.63
N SER A 243 -2.24 11.96 -5.72
CA SER A 243 -3.31 10.99 -5.98
C SER A 243 -4.61 11.67 -6.37
N ARG A 244 -5.04 12.69 -5.62
CA ARG A 244 -6.25 13.46 -5.95
C ARG A 244 -6.18 14.15 -7.30
N ALA A 245 -5.01 14.68 -7.68
CA ALA A 245 -4.82 15.28 -8.99
C ALA A 245 -4.99 14.22 -10.12
N ILE A 246 -4.44 13.02 -9.92
CA ILE A 246 -4.60 11.90 -10.87
C ILE A 246 -6.06 11.43 -10.92
N ASP A 247 -6.72 11.26 -9.77
CA ASP A 247 -8.13 10.87 -9.69
C ASP A 247 -9.03 11.89 -10.42
N ALA A 248 -8.72 13.17 -10.33
CA ALA A 248 -9.43 14.22 -11.07
C ALA A 248 -9.28 14.08 -12.60
N LEU A 249 -8.17 13.51 -13.09
CA LEU A 249 -8.01 13.20 -14.51
C LEU A 249 -8.95 12.05 -14.93
N TYR A 250 -9.06 11.01 -14.12
CA TYR A 250 -9.99 9.91 -14.36
C TYR A 250 -11.45 10.38 -14.42
N GLN A 251 -11.85 11.30 -13.53
CA GLN A 251 -13.21 11.84 -13.50
C GLN A 251 -13.56 12.64 -14.78
N LYS A 252 -12.56 13.23 -15.42
CA LYS A 252 -12.74 14.01 -16.65
C LYS A 252 -12.57 13.19 -17.93
N ALA A 253 -11.99 12.01 -17.84
CA ALA A 253 -11.66 11.18 -18.98
C ALA A 253 -12.87 10.37 -19.47
N THR A 254 -12.97 10.22 -20.78
CA THR A 254 -13.82 9.21 -21.40
C THR A 254 -12.95 8.02 -21.80
N ILE A 255 -13.06 6.92 -21.06
CA ILE A 255 -12.32 5.70 -21.33
C ILE A 255 -13.23 4.76 -22.11
N THR A 256 -12.93 4.56 -23.39
CA THR A 256 -13.70 3.65 -24.26
C THR A 256 -12.90 2.37 -24.45
N PRO A 257 -13.50 1.18 -24.17
CA PRO A 257 -12.86 -0.08 -24.53
C PRO A 257 -12.54 -0.12 -26.02
N ALA A 258 -11.37 -0.61 -26.39
CA ALA A 258 -11.06 -0.88 -27.78
C ALA A 258 -12.05 -1.95 -28.30
N ASN A 259 -12.75 -1.66 -29.38
CA ASN A 259 -13.56 -2.68 -30.05
C ASN A 259 -12.64 -3.84 -30.46
N LYS A 260 -13.05 -5.06 -30.12
CA LYS A 260 -12.37 -6.29 -30.50
C LYS A 260 -12.32 -6.44 -32.02
#